data_17cc1552a2e40022a8eb4f9631f3438b
#
_entry.id   17cc1552a2e40022a8eb4f9631f3438b
#
_cell.length_a   1.000
_cell.length_b   1.000
_cell.length_c   1.000
_cell.angle_alpha   90.00
_cell.angle_beta   90.00
_cell.angle_gamma   90.00
#
_symmetry.space_group_name_H-M   'P 1'
#
loop_
_entity.id
_entity.type
_entity.pdbx_description
1 polymer ?
#
loop_
_entity_poly.entity_id
_entity_poly.type
_entity_poly.pdbx_seq_one_letter_code
_entity_poly.pdbx_strand_id
1 'polypeptide(L)'
;YKIFNIESARSLPNLPEGHPCKNIHGHSFKIKITVMGAVNEETGFVMDFSEIDSAFSPIFKMIDHAYLNELDGLTNPSSENLCKWIWAKLIDSLPNLKRIEIKETESTGCIYEGKIHG
;
A
#
# COMPACT_ATOMS: atom_id res chain seq x y z
N TYR A 1 -6.59 6.69 -10.45
CA TYR A 1 -5.55 6.11 -9.60
C TYR A 1 -4.33 7.01 -9.54
N LYS A 2 -3.51 6.76 -8.54
CA LYS A 2 -2.20 7.39 -8.43
C LYS A 2 -1.18 6.36 -7.96
N ILE A 3 0.04 6.45 -8.49
CA ILE A 3 1.14 5.55 -8.18
C ILE A 3 2.17 6.28 -7.33
N PHE A 4 2.61 5.62 -6.27
CA PHE A 4 3.67 6.10 -5.37
C PHE A 4 4.80 5.07 -5.35
N ASN A 5 6.02 5.56 -5.28
CA ASN A 5 7.20 4.70 -5.18
C ASN A 5 7.81 4.89 -3.80
N ILE A 6 8.07 3.79 -3.10
CA ILE A 6 8.76 3.81 -1.81
C ILE A 6 9.95 2.88 -1.83
N GLU A 7 10.95 3.20 -1.01
CA GLU A 7 12.10 2.37 -0.73
C GLU A 7 12.05 2.04 0.75
N SER A 8 11.98 0.76 1.10
CA SER A 8 11.84 0.35 2.50
C SER A 8 12.58 -0.95 2.76
N ALA A 9 12.88 -1.19 4.04
CA ALA A 9 13.47 -2.44 4.48
C ALA A 9 12.42 -3.27 5.23
N ARG A 10 12.54 -4.57 5.12
CA ARG A 10 11.69 -5.52 5.86
C ARG A 10 12.38 -6.84 6.06
N SER A 11 11.87 -7.62 7.01
CA SER A 11 12.11 -9.05 7.09
C SER A 11 10.77 -9.76 7.21
N LEU A 12 10.69 -11.01 6.75
CA LEU A 12 9.48 -11.83 6.85
C LEU A 12 9.73 -12.93 7.88
N PRO A 13 9.49 -12.68 9.18
CA PRO A 13 9.93 -13.55 10.27
C PRO A 13 9.19 -14.87 10.34
N ASN A 14 8.01 -14.97 9.72
CA ASN A 14 7.18 -16.18 9.77
C ASN A 14 7.56 -17.22 8.73
N LEU A 15 8.60 -16.98 7.94
CA LEU A 15 9.12 -17.92 6.95
C LEU A 15 10.07 -18.93 7.61
N PRO A 16 10.26 -20.13 6.99
CA PRO A 16 11.20 -21.13 7.51
C PRO A 16 12.63 -20.60 7.60
N GLU A 17 13.39 -21.17 8.54
CA GLU A 17 14.83 -20.89 8.64
C GLU A 17 15.51 -21.18 7.30
N GLY A 18 16.44 -20.31 6.92
CA GLY A 18 17.16 -20.42 5.64
C GLY A 18 16.45 -19.77 4.47
N HIS A 19 15.20 -19.33 4.61
CA HIS A 19 14.51 -18.59 3.54
C HIS A 19 15.13 -17.20 3.40
N PRO A 20 15.51 -16.76 2.17
CA PRO A 20 16.18 -15.47 1.96
C PRO A 20 15.40 -14.27 2.49
N CYS A 21 14.06 -14.30 2.37
CA CYS A 21 13.21 -13.19 2.79
C CYS A 21 13.06 -13.09 4.32
N LYS A 22 13.53 -14.06 5.08
CA LYS A 22 13.57 -13.98 6.54
C LYS A 22 14.65 -13.00 7.02
N ASN A 23 15.69 -12.78 6.23
CA ASN A 23 16.71 -11.80 6.53
C ASN A 23 16.18 -10.40 6.25
N ILE A 24 16.74 -9.40 6.94
CA ILE A 24 16.45 -8.00 6.66
C ILE A 24 16.97 -7.68 5.26
N HIS A 25 16.10 -7.11 4.43
CA HIS A 25 16.45 -6.73 3.06
C HIS A 25 15.71 -5.47 2.64
N GLY A 26 16.32 -4.70 1.77
CA GLY A 26 15.71 -3.52 1.16
C GLY A 26 14.89 -3.90 -0.07
N HIS A 27 13.85 -3.12 -0.33
CA HIS A 27 12.97 -3.35 -1.48
C HIS A 27 12.39 -2.04 -2.00
N SER A 28 12.25 -1.96 -3.32
CA SER A 28 11.46 -0.91 -3.97
C SER A 28 10.05 -1.42 -4.14
N PHE A 29 9.07 -0.62 -3.71
CA PHE A 29 7.66 -0.94 -3.88
C PHE A 29 7.00 0.14 -4.73
N LYS A 30 6.15 -0.29 -5.66
CA LYS A 30 5.27 0.60 -6.40
C LYS A 30 3.85 0.41 -5.88
N ILE A 31 3.28 1.46 -5.28
CA ILE A 31 1.96 1.40 -4.65
C ILE A 31 0.98 2.17 -5.51
N LYS A 32 -0.06 1.49 -5.99
CA LYS A 32 -1.11 2.08 -6.79
C LYS A 32 -2.39 2.17 -5.97
N ILE A 33 -2.89 3.38 -5.78
CA ILE A 33 -4.12 3.65 -5.04
C ILE A 33 -5.20 4.03 -6.04
N THR A 34 -6.26 3.24 -6.10
CA THR A 34 -7.37 3.42 -7.02
C THR A 34 -8.62 3.84 -6.25
N VAL A 35 -9.26 4.90 -6.69
CA VAL A 35 -10.58 5.35 -6.22
C VAL A 35 -11.60 5.16 -7.32
N MET A 36 -12.85 5.01 -6.94
CA MET A 36 -13.94 4.78 -7.88
C MET A 36 -15.16 5.60 -7.47
N GLY A 37 -15.82 6.19 -8.45
CA GLY A 37 -17.02 6.99 -8.20
C GLY A 37 -17.59 7.57 -9.48
N ALA A 38 -18.70 8.27 -9.35
CA ALA A 38 -19.30 8.99 -10.46
C ALA A 38 -18.47 10.23 -10.80
N VAL A 39 -18.44 10.57 -12.09
CA VAL A 39 -17.81 11.80 -12.56
C VAL A 39 -18.68 12.98 -12.15
N ASN A 40 -18.09 13.95 -11.47
CA ASN A 40 -18.76 15.21 -11.15
C ASN A 40 -18.97 16.00 -12.45
N GLU A 41 -20.21 16.40 -12.72
CA GLU A 41 -20.55 17.06 -13.99
C GLU A 41 -19.90 18.43 -14.15
N GLU A 42 -19.65 19.13 -13.05
CA GLU A 42 -19.04 20.47 -13.10
C GLU A 42 -17.53 20.40 -13.26
N THR A 43 -16.86 19.58 -12.43
CA THR A 43 -15.40 19.48 -12.44
C THR A 43 -14.86 18.54 -13.51
N GLY A 44 -15.67 17.54 -13.91
CA GLY A 44 -15.22 16.47 -14.79
C GLY A 44 -14.39 15.41 -14.09
N PHE A 45 -14.29 15.46 -12.76
CA PHE A 45 -13.48 14.55 -11.96
C PHE A 45 -14.31 13.54 -11.18
N VAL A 46 -13.78 12.37 -10.95
CA VAL A 46 -14.20 11.54 -9.83
C VAL A 46 -13.65 12.15 -8.54
N MET A 47 -12.39 12.56 -8.59
CA MET A 47 -11.66 13.17 -7.48
C MET A 47 -10.42 13.86 -8.04
N ASP A 48 -10.01 14.96 -7.44
CA ASP A 48 -8.72 15.57 -7.77
C ASP A 48 -7.59 14.67 -7.28
N PHE A 49 -6.58 14.44 -8.13
CA PHE A 49 -5.43 13.62 -7.75
C PHE A 49 -4.71 14.16 -6.51
N SER A 50 -4.73 15.48 -6.28
CA SER A 50 -4.14 16.08 -5.09
C SER A 50 -4.80 15.62 -3.78
N GLU A 51 -6.06 15.23 -3.82
CA GLU A 51 -6.76 14.69 -2.65
C GLU A 51 -6.23 13.30 -2.28
N ILE A 52 -5.83 12.51 -3.28
CA ILE A 52 -5.17 11.22 -3.05
C ILE A 52 -3.80 11.46 -2.42
N ASP A 53 -3.04 12.44 -2.93
CA ASP A 53 -1.75 12.81 -2.35
C ASP A 53 -1.87 13.22 -0.89
N SER A 54 -2.83 14.08 -0.58
CA SER A 54 -3.04 14.59 0.78
C SER A 54 -3.42 13.47 1.74
N ALA A 55 -4.29 12.57 1.31
CA ALA A 55 -4.73 11.45 2.14
C ALA A 55 -3.60 10.45 2.40
N PHE A 56 -2.77 10.19 1.40
CA PHE A 56 -1.69 9.21 1.51
C PHE A 56 -0.41 9.77 2.14
N SER A 57 -0.20 11.07 2.11
CA SER A 57 1.04 11.71 2.58
C SER A 57 1.47 11.28 3.99
N PRO A 58 0.59 11.23 5.01
CA PRO A 58 0.99 10.76 6.33
C PRO A 58 1.45 9.31 6.34
N ILE A 59 0.80 8.46 5.55
CA ILE A 59 1.14 7.04 5.43
C ILE A 59 2.48 6.90 4.69
N PHE A 60 2.66 7.64 3.61
CA PHE A 60 3.90 7.66 2.84
C PHE A 60 5.10 7.97 3.75
N LYS A 61 4.98 8.97 4.61
CA LYS A 61 6.04 9.37 5.54
C LYS A 61 6.38 8.27 6.55
N MET A 62 5.41 7.41 6.88
CA MET A 62 5.63 6.30 7.81
C MET A 62 6.37 5.14 7.16
N ILE A 63 6.12 4.88 5.87
CA ILE A 63 6.59 3.65 5.22
C ILE A 63 7.77 3.85 4.29
N ASP A 64 8.00 5.06 3.77
CA ASP A 64 9.13 5.33 2.91
C ASP A 64 10.41 5.49 3.73
N HIS A 65 11.50 4.85 3.29
CA HIS A 65 12.79 4.83 3.99
C HIS A 65 12.65 4.34 5.44
N ALA A 66 11.81 3.34 5.66
CA ALA A 66 11.53 2.78 6.97
C ALA A 66 11.87 1.30 7.04
N TYR A 67 12.03 0.80 8.27
CA TYR A 67 12.02 -0.64 8.54
C TYR A 67 10.58 -1.02 8.90
N LEU A 68 9.90 -1.65 7.97
CA LEU A 68 8.45 -1.88 8.06
C LEU A 68 8.04 -2.70 9.28
N ASN A 69 8.89 -3.63 9.72
CA ASN A 69 8.62 -4.49 10.89
C ASN A 69 8.44 -3.71 12.19
N GLU A 70 8.98 -2.50 12.27
CA GLU A 70 8.87 -1.65 13.47
C GLU A 70 7.55 -0.88 13.53
N LEU A 71 6.79 -0.85 12.45
CA LEU A 71 5.50 -0.17 12.43
C LEU A 71 4.45 -1.00 13.14
N ASP A 72 3.65 -0.33 13.97
CA ASP A 72 2.57 -0.98 14.72
C ASP A 72 1.58 -1.62 13.76
N GLY A 73 1.30 -2.89 13.95
CA GLY A 73 0.43 -3.68 13.07
C GLY A 73 1.10 -4.29 11.86
N LEU A 74 2.42 -4.10 11.67
CA LEU A 74 3.19 -4.64 10.55
C LEU A 74 4.35 -5.54 11.01
N THR A 75 4.11 -6.42 11.96
CA THR A 75 5.16 -7.34 12.45
C THR A 75 5.58 -8.37 11.40
N ASN A 76 4.72 -8.66 10.44
CA ASN A 76 5.02 -9.52 9.28
C ASN A 76 4.65 -8.79 7.99
N PRO A 77 5.51 -7.89 7.50
CA PRO A 77 5.17 -6.96 6.42
C PRO A 77 5.35 -7.54 5.02
N SER A 78 4.63 -8.62 4.73
CA SER A 78 4.45 -9.08 3.36
C SER A 78 3.74 -7.99 2.55
N SER A 79 3.79 -8.05 1.23
CA SER A 79 3.07 -7.08 0.39
C SER A 79 1.57 -7.14 0.65
N GLU A 80 1.03 -8.33 0.88
CA GLU A 80 -0.38 -8.55 1.21
C GLU A 80 -0.76 -7.86 2.52
N ASN A 81 0.03 -8.05 3.58
CA ASN A 81 -0.21 -7.41 4.87
C ASN A 81 0.00 -5.89 4.79
N LEU A 82 0.95 -5.43 4.00
CA LEU A 82 1.16 -4.00 3.78
C LEU A 82 -0.05 -3.37 3.07
N CYS A 83 -0.62 -4.05 2.08
CA CYS A 83 -1.86 -3.59 1.43
C CYS A 83 -3.00 -3.41 2.45
N LYS A 84 -3.21 -4.41 3.30
CA LYS A 84 -4.26 -4.37 4.32
C LYS A 84 -4.02 -3.25 5.35
N TRP A 85 -2.79 -3.07 5.75
CA TRP A 85 -2.40 -2.03 6.71
C TRP A 85 -2.63 -0.63 6.13
N ILE A 86 -2.24 -0.42 4.88
CA ILE A 86 -2.47 0.86 4.18
C ILE A 86 -3.97 1.10 4.04
N TRP A 87 -4.72 0.09 3.63
CA TRP A 87 -6.18 0.19 3.49
C TRP A 87 -6.83 0.67 4.78
N ALA A 88 -6.52 0.02 5.89
CA ALA A 88 -7.11 0.36 7.19
C ALA A 88 -6.84 1.81 7.59
N LYS A 89 -5.66 2.33 7.26
CA LYS A 89 -5.31 3.72 7.59
C LYS A 89 -5.88 4.74 6.60
N LEU A 90 -6.17 4.32 5.38
CA LEU A 90 -6.54 5.22 4.29
C LEU A 90 -8.05 5.35 4.10
N ILE A 91 -8.82 4.31 4.43
CA ILE A 91 -10.23 4.22 4.07
C ILE A 91 -11.09 5.36 4.66
N ASP A 92 -10.77 5.83 5.86
CA ASP A 92 -11.52 6.91 6.49
C ASP A 92 -11.29 8.26 5.78
N SER A 93 -10.10 8.47 5.23
CA SER A 93 -9.75 9.69 4.49
C SER A 93 -10.14 9.61 3.00
N LEU A 94 -10.28 8.41 2.46
CA LEU A 94 -10.72 8.14 1.09
C LEU A 94 -11.87 7.13 1.09
N PRO A 95 -13.11 7.56 1.40
CA PRO A 95 -14.25 6.63 1.46
C PRO A 95 -14.55 5.93 0.15
N ASN A 96 -14.15 6.50 -0.98
CA ASN A 96 -14.30 5.90 -2.31
C ASN A 96 -13.08 5.09 -2.76
N LEU A 97 -12.20 4.73 -1.81
CA LEU A 97 -11.08 3.81 -2.06
C LEU A 97 -11.61 2.49 -2.62
N LYS A 98 -11.10 2.09 -3.76
CA LYS A 98 -11.54 0.86 -4.45
C LYS A 98 -10.51 -0.25 -4.35
N ARG A 99 -9.22 0.10 -4.47
CA ARG A 99 -8.17 -0.91 -4.63
C ARG A 99 -6.83 -0.35 -4.23
N ILE A 100 -6.02 -1.18 -3.60
CA ILE A 100 -4.59 -0.93 -3.40
C ILE A 100 -3.81 -2.06 -4.06
N GLU A 101 -2.83 -1.71 -4.88
CA GLU A 101 -1.94 -2.66 -5.53
C GLU A 101 -0.52 -2.35 -5.12
N ILE A 102 0.25 -3.37 -4.77
CA ILE A 102 1.67 -3.23 -4.47
C ILE A 102 2.45 -4.14 -5.40
N LYS A 103 3.35 -3.55 -6.19
CA LYS A 103 4.28 -4.29 -7.05
C LYS A 103 5.65 -4.35 -6.39
N GLU A 104 6.20 -5.54 -6.30
CA GLU A 104 7.57 -5.76 -5.85
C GLU A 104 8.54 -5.79 -7.04
N THR A 105 8.08 -6.35 -8.17
CA THR A 105 8.80 -6.38 -9.45
C THR A 105 7.83 -6.06 -10.57
N GLU A 106 8.29 -6.01 -11.80
CA GLU A 106 7.40 -5.81 -12.96
C GLU A 106 6.39 -6.95 -13.14
N SER A 107 6.70 -8.14 -12.65
CA SER A 107 5.87 -9.33 -12.85
C SER A 107 5.21 -9.86 -11.58
N THR A 108 5.47 -9.27 -10.41
CA THR A 108 4.95 -9.76 -9.13
C THR A 108 4.36 -8.62 -8.30
N GLY A 109 3.26 -8.91 -7.66
CA GLY A 109 2.60 -7.95 -6.79
C GLY A 109 1.33 -8.53 -6.18
N CYS A 110 0.61 -7.70 -5.45
CA CYS A 110 -0.67 -8.09 -4.84
C CYS A 110 -1.69 -6.99 -5.01
N ILE A 111 -2.96 -7.38 -4.92
CA ILE A 111 -4.13 -6.50 -5.04
C ILE A 111 -5.03 -6.75 -3.83
N TYR A 112 -5.50 -5.66 -3.22
CA TYR A 112 -6.44 -5.75 -2.09
C TYR A 112 -7.59 -4.78 -2.31
N GLU A 113 -8.81 -5.25 -2.12
CA GLU A 113 -10.03 -4.47 -2.35
C GLU A 113 -10.90 -4.35 -1.08
N GLY A 114 -10.31 -4.54 0.08
CA GLY A 114 -10.99 -4.39 1.36
C GLY A 114 -11.88 -5.55 1.77
N LYS A 115 -12.05 -6.55 0.90
CA LYS A 115 -12.89 -7.73 1.16
C LYS A 115 -12.16 -8.99 0.73
N ILE A 116 -12.41 -10.06 1.47
CA ILE A 116 -11.99 -11.40 1.06
C ILE A 116 -13.13 -11.98 0.23
N HIS A 117 -12.81 -12.34 -1.02
CA HIS A 117 -13.74 -13.04 -1.92
C HIS A 117 -13.44 -14.53 -1.83
N GLY A 118 -14.42 -15.32 -1.43
CA GLY A 118 -14.14 -16.73 -1.34
C GLY A 118 -15.26 -17.56 -0.88
#